data_e793a86a55f22fb869b40faebcf2bdcb
#
_entry.id   e793a86a55f22fb869b40faebcf2bdcb
#
_cell.length_a   1.000
_cell.length_b   1.000
_cell.length_c   1.000
_cell.angle_alpha   90.00
_cell.angle_beta   90.00
_cell.angle_gamma   90.00
#
_symmetry.space_group_name_H-M   'P 1'
#
loop_
_entity.id
_entity.type
_entity.pdbx_description
1 polymer ?
#
loop_
_entity_poly.entity_id
_entity_poly.type
_entity_poly.pdbx_seq_one_letter_code
_entity_poly.pdbx_strand_id
1 'polypeptide(L)'
;MPIDIQAKYLFASVLIDDVIIGNAYASEHELKAVANVNRYQLQLHVDYVADVNSIEKTIVEKTQHFRRGDMNEMVIRSTIPRITYKDVPNKPHNNTENFQRGDILIGNDNSAL
;
A
#
# COMPACT_ATOMS: atom_id res chain seq x y z
N MET A 1 16.75 -3.89 7.32
CA MET A 1 15.39 -4.05 6.74
C MET A 1 14.85 -5.40 7.18
N PRO A 2 13.65 -5.47 7.75
CA PRO A 2 13.02 -6.73 8.14
C PRO A 2 12.91 -7.71 6.96
N ILE A 3 13.00 -9.00 7.24
CA ILE A 3 13.11 -10.02 6.18
C ILE A 3 11.83 -10.16 5.34
N ASP A 4 10.67 -9.98 5.95
CA ASP A 4 9.40 -9.99 5.24
C ASP A 4 9.27 -8.81 4.25
N ILE A 5 9.77 -7.63 4.62
CA ILE A 5 9.82 -6.45 3.74
C ILE A 5 10.76 -6.69 2.57
N GLN A 6 11.91 -7.30 2.81
CA GLN A 6 12.83 -7.67 1.74
C GLN A 6 12.18 -8.62 0.74
N ALA A 7 11.50 -9.67 1.22
CA ALA A 7 10.80 -10.62 0.37
C ALA A 7 9.66 -9.95 -0.43
N LYS A 8 8.87 -9.09 0.22
CA LYS A 8 7.80 -8.33 -0.44
C LYS A 8 8.34 -7.43 -1.54
N TYR A 9 9.47 -6.77 -1.30
CA TYR A 9 10.14 -5.94 -2.29
C TYR A 9 10.57 -6.74 -3.52
N LEU A 10 11.19 -7.89 -3.30
CA LEU A 10 11.66 -8.76 -4.39
C LEU A 10 10.49 -9.26 -5.25
N PHE A 11 9.41 -9.75 -4.63
CA PHE A 11 8.23 -10.19 -5.38
C PHE A 11 7.51 -9.04 -6.07
N ALA A 12 7.52 -7.84 -5.51
CA ALA A 12 6.90 -6.66 -6.12
C ALA A 12 7.58 -6.25 -7.44
N SER A 13 8.83 -6.61 -7.64
CA SER A 13 9.54 -6.37 -8.92
C SER A 13 8.96 -7.17 -10.08
N VAL A 14 8.21 -8.25 -9.80
CA VAL A 14 7.66 -9.21 -10.79
C VAL A 14 8.74 -9.97 -11.56
N LEU A 15 10.00 -9.87 -11.14
CA LEU A 15 11.15 -10.51 -11.80
C LEU A 15 11.64 -11.74 -11.04
N ILE A 16 11.15 -11.98 -9.83
CA ILE A 16 11.62 -13.03 -8.92
C ILE A 16 10.53 -14.06 -8.71
N ASP A 17 10.87 -15.32 -8.90
CA ASP A 17 9.97 -16.45 -8.68
C ASP A 17 10.10 -17.04 -7.29
N ASP A 18 11.32 -17.12 -6.78
CA ASP A 18 11.63 -17.74 -5.49
C ASP A 18 12.53 -16.84 -4.65
N VAL A 19 12.32 -16.88 -3.33
CA VAL A 19 13.14 -16.17 -2.35
C VAL A 19 13.67 -17.18 -1.32
N ILE A 20 14.97 -17.10 -1.04
CA ILE A 20 15.62 -17.92 -0.02
C ILE A 20 16.31 -17.04 1.02
N ILE A 21 16.42 -17.54 2.25
CA ILE A 21 17.21 -16.91 3.28
C ILE A 21 18.65 -17.38 3.13
N GLY A 22 19.56 -16.43 2.85
CA GLY A 22 20.96 -16.73 2.53
C GLY A 22 21.83 -17.09 3.74
N ASN A 23 21.34 -16.85 4.97
CA ASN A 23 22.06 -17.20 6.18
C ASN A 23 21.97 -18.69 6.49
N ALA A 24 23.05 -19.29 6.98
CA ALA A 24 23.09 -20.71 7.31
C ALA A 24 22.11 -21.12 8.41
N TYR A 25 21.76 -20.20 9.29
CA TYR A 25 20.85 -20.42 10.42
C TYR A 25 19.80 -19.31 10.47
N ALA A 26 18.67 -19.52 9.81
CA ALA A 26 17.52 -18.66 9.94
C ALA A 26 16.77 -18.97 11.25
N SER A 27 16.29 -17.93 11.93
CA SER A 27 15.44 -18.11 13.09
C SER A 27 14.05 -18.59 12.68
N GLU A 28 13.33 -19.23 13.60
CA GLU A 28 11.94 -19.64 13.37
C GLU A 28 11.06 -18.42 13.03
N HIS A 29 11.32 -17.29 13.66
CA HIS A 29 10.61 -16.03 13.38
C HIS A 29 10.83 -15.57 11.94
N GLU A 30 12.06 -15.61 11.45
CA GLU A 30 12.37 -15.24 10.06
C GLU A 30 11.72 -16.18 9.06
N LEU A 31 11.75 -17.47 9.32
CA LEU A 31 11.09 -18.47 8.46
C LEU A 31 9.57 -18.25 8.38
N LYS A 32 8.93 -17.99 9.52
CA LYS A 32 7.49 -17.69 9.57
C LYS A 32 7.17 -16.36 8.85
N ALA A 33 7.98 -15.35 9.04
CA ALA A 33 7.78 -14.06 8.41
C ALA A 33 7.82 -14.17 6.87
N VAL A 34 8.77 -14.90 6.32
CA VAL A 34 8.88 -15.13 4.87
C VAL A 34 7.74 -16.03 4.37
N ALA A 35 7.37 -17.08 5.11
CA ALA A 35 6.30 -17.98 4.74
C ALA A 35 4.92 -17.28 4.64
N ASN A 36 4.71 -16.22 5.40
CA ASN A 36 3.46 -15.45 5.39
C ASN A 36 3.38 -14.40 4.27
N VAL A 37 4.43 -14.23 3.49
CA VAL A 37 4.40 -13.29 2.36
C VAL A 37 3.60 -13.88 1.20
N ASN A 38 2.58 -13.13 0.74
CA ASN A 38 1.81 -13.52 -0.44
C ASN A 38 2.47 -12.94 -1.69
N ARG A 39 3.07 -13.78 -2.51
CA ARG A 39 3.76 -13.37 -3.73
C ARG A 39 2.85 -12.78 -4.81
N TYR A 40 1.56 -13.07 -4.74
CA TYR A 40 0.57 -12.63 -5.75
C TYR A 40 -0.09 -11.30 -5.40
N GLN A 41 0.25 -10.73 -4.25
CA GLN A 41 -0.29 -9.44 -3.81
C GLN A 41 0.85 -8.50 -3.43
N LEU A 42 0.80 -7.29 -3.92
CA LEU A 42 1.68 -6.23 -3.47
C LEU A 42 1.19 -5.74 -2.10
N GLN A 43 2.05 -5.81 -1.10
CA GLN A 43 1.80 -5.29 0.24
C GLN A 43 2.72 -4.11 0.51
N LEU A 44 2.14 -3.00 0.91
CA LEU A 44 2.87 -1.79 1.25
C LEU A 44 2.77 -1.53 2.75
N HIS A 45 3.88 -1.11 3.34
CA HIS A 45 3.89 -0.60 4.71
C HIS A 45 3.73 0.91 4.64
N VAL A 46 2.77 1.44 5.39
CA VAL A 46 2.41 2.86 5.34
C VAL A 46 2.44 3.47 6.73
N ASP A 47 2.85 4.73 6.78
CA ASP A 47 2.74 5.57 7.96
C ASP A 47 1.64 6.60 7.73
N TYR A 48 0.93 6.97 8.79
CA TYR A 48 -0.16 7.93 8.72
C TYR A 48 0.28 9.30 9.20
N VAL A 49 -0.21 10.33 8.53
CA VAL A 49 -0.15 11.69 9.06
C VAL A 49 -1.13 11.83 10.24
N ALA A 50 -0.92 12.84 11.09
CA ALA A 50 -1.64 12.95 12.37
C ALA A 50 -3.15 13.17 12.23
N ASP A 51 -3.61 13.75 11.13
CA ASP A 51 -5.01 14.13 10.90
C ASP A 51 -5.82 13.12 10.08
N VAL A 52 -5.28 11.92 9.87
CA VAL A 52 -5.99 10.85 9.14
C VAL A 52 -7.24 10.41 9.91
N ASN A 53 -8.38 10.39 9.23
CA ASN A 53 -9.65 9.98 9.82
C ASN A 53 -9.91 8.46 9.66
N SER A 54 -11.02 7.98 10.25
CA SER A 54 -11.33 6.55 10.27
C SER A 54 -11.67 5.99 8.89
N ILE A 55 -12.34 6.76 8.02
CA ILE A 55 -12.66 6.30 6.66
C ILE A 55 -11.41 6.17 5.80
N GLU A 56 -10.47 7.09 5.94
CA GLU A 56 -9.20 7.03 5.22
C GLU A 56 -8.37 5.81 5.63
N LYS A 57 -8.30 5.51 6.93
CA LYS A 57 -7.67 4.28 7.43
C LYS A 57 -8.35 3.02 6.90
N THR A 58 -9.67 3.01 6.86
CA THR A 58 -10.43 1.88 6.31
C THR A 58 -10.14 1.66 4.83
N ILE A 59 -10.05 2.73 4.05
CA ILE A 59 -9.68 2.67 2.64
C ILE A 59 -8.30 2.05 2.46
N VAL A 60 -7.34 2.46 3.27
CA VAL A 60 -5.95 1.96 3.18
C VAL A 60 -5.84 0.50 3.64
N GLU A 61 -6.41 0.16 4.80
CA GLU A 61 -6.14 -1.11 5.48
C GLU A 61 -7.08 -2.24 5.11
N LYS A 62 -8.35 -1.94 4.85
CA LYS A 62 -9.40 -2.94 4.72
C LYS A 62 -9.95 -3.10 3.32
N THR A 63 -9.62 -2.20 2.41
CA THR A 63 -10.07 -2.26 1.03
C THR A 63 -9.04 -2.95 0.18
N GLN A 64 -9.45 -3.94 -0.60
CA GLN A 64 -8.58 -4.54 -1.61
C GLN A 64 -8.48 -3.59 -2.79
N HIS A 65 -7.23 -3.25 -3.17
CA HIS A 65 -6.94 -2.33 -4.25
C HIS A 65 -6.47 -3.07 -5.49
N PHE A 66 -6.90 -2.58 -6.65
CA PHE A 66 -6.44 -3.08 -7.94
C PHE A 66 -5.78 -1.93 -8.70
N ARG A 67 -4.58 -2.21 -9.20
CA ARG A 67 -3.85 -1.26 -10.03
C ARG A 67 -4.56 -1.08 -11.35
N ARG A 68 -4.84 0.15 -11.73
CA ARG A 68 -5.38 0.46 -13.05
C ARG A 68 -4.31 0.32 -14.13
N GLY A 69 -4.74 -0.04 -15.33
CA GLY A 69 -3.84 -0.17 -16.48
C GLY A 69 -3.26 1.16 -16.98
N ASP A 70 -3.83 2.29 -16.57
CA ASP A 70 -3.39 3.63 -16.95
C ASP A 70 -2.35 4.23 -15.99
N MET A 71 -1.65 3.41 -15.22
CA MET A 71 -0.56 3.89 -14.38
C MET A 71 0.58 4.45 -15.22
N ASN A 72 1.29 5.42 -14.66
CA ASN A 72 2.44 6.04 -15.27
C ASN A 72 3.53 6.33 -14.24
N GLU A 73 4.59 7.02 -14.63
CA GLU A 73 5.72 7.37 -13.75
C GLU A 73 5.32 8.28 -12.57
N MET A 74 4.21 9.00 -12.70
CA MET A 74 3.78 9.98 -11.73
C MET A 74 2.78 9.40 -10.72
N VAL A 75 1.93 8.45 -11.12
CA VAL A 75 0.81 8.01 -10.28
C VAL A 75 0.36 6.58 -10.58
N ILE A 76 0.02 5.87 -9.50
CA ILE A 76 -0.72 4.61 -9.54
C ILE A 76 -2.07 4.85 -8.88
N ARG A 77 -3.16 4.50 -9.57
CA ARG A 77 -4.53 4.78 -9.10
C ARG A 77 -5.28 3.52 -8.72
N SER A 78 -6.11 3.66 -7.68
CA SER A 78 -7.14 2.69 -7.32
C SER A 78 -8.49 3.39 -7.27
N THR A 79 -9.49 2.87 -7.96
CA THR A 79 -10.83 3.47 -8.04
C THR A 79 -11.89 2.71 -7.26
N ILE A 80 -11.57 1.55 -6.72
CA ILE A 80 -12.52 0.74 -5.92
C ILE A 80 -13.10 1.52 -4.74
N PRO A 81 -12.29 2.27 -3.95
CA PRO A 81 -12.84 3.05 -2.85
C PRO A 81 -13.90 4.08 -3.26
N ARG A 82 -13.77 4.67 -4.43
CA ARG A 82 -14.76 5.63 -4.95
C ARG A 82 -16.15 4.99 -5.10
N ILE A 83 -16.20 3.75 -5.54
CA ILE A 83 -17.46 3.01 -5.72
C ILE A 83 -17.97 2.54 -4.36
N THR A 84 -17.13 1.95 -3.55
CA THR A 84 -17.48 1.35 -2.26
C THR A 84 -17.92 2.38 -1.24
N TYR A 85 -17.24 3.53 -1.18
CA TYR A 85 -17.44 4.55 -0.15
C TYR A 85 -18.02 5.87 -0.70
N LYS A 86 -18.69 5.83 -1.85
CA LYS A 86 -19.23 7.04 -2.52
C LYS A 86 -20.16 7.88 -1.64
N ASP A 87 -20.89 7.24 -0.74
CA ASP A 87 -21.86 7.89 0.13
C ASP A 87 -21.31 8.20 1.53
N VAL A 88 -20.06 7.91 1.78
CA VAL A 88 -19.39 8.16 3.06
C VAL A 88 -18.67 9.52 3.00
N PRO A 89 -19.01 10.46 3.91
CA PRO A 89 -18.36 11.77 3.92
C PRO A 89 -16.86 11.65 4.23
N ASN A 90 -16.05 12.38 3.48
CA ASN A 90 -14.63 12.57 3.76
C ASN A 90 -14.26 14.03 3.51
N LYS A 91 -14.24 14.82 4.59
CA LYS A 91 -13.96 16.26 4.51
C LYS A 91 -12.51 16.53 4.14
N PRO A 92 -12.23 17.60 3.37
CA PRO A 92 -10.87 18.02 3.08
C PRO A 92 -10.06 18.33 4.34
N HIS A 93 -8.80 17.99 4.31
CA HIS A 93 -7.82 18.43 5.32
C HIS A 93 -7.14 19.72 4.89
N ASN A 94 -6.69 20.51 5.86
CA ASN A 94 -5.91 21.72 5.61
C ASN A 94 -4.42 21.38 5.44
N ASN A 95 -4.10 20.65 4.39
CA ASN A 95 -2.72 20.31 4.09
C ASN A 95 -2.17 21.26 3.03
N THR A 96 -1.11 22.01 3.37
CA THR A 96 -0.42 22.93 2.48
C THR A 96 0.92 22.39 1.97
N GLU A 97 1.32 21.20 2.38
CA GLU A 97 2.57 20.59 1.97
C GLU A 97 2.48 20.04 0.54
N ASN A 98 3.58 20.14 -0.20
CA ASN A 98 3.68 19.54 -1.52
C ASN A 98 3.81 18.04 -1.42
N PHE A 99 3.18 17.32 -2.34
CA PHE A 99 3.28 15.87 -2.42
C PHE A 99 4.67 15.45 -2.89
N GLN A 100 5.14 14.34 -2.34
CA GLN A 100 6.44 13.78 -2.64
C GLN A 100 6.29 12.35 -3.17
N ARG A 101 7.35 11.85 -3.76
CA ARG A 101 7.38 10.45 -4.21
C ARG A 101 7.17 9.51 -3.03
N GLY A 102 6.27 8.57 -3.19
CA GLY A 102 5.88 7.61 -2.16
C GLY A 102 4.66 8.02 -1.34
N ASP A 103 4.15 9.23 -1.50
CA ASP A 103 2.94 9.66 -0.80
C ASP A 103 1.71 8.92 -1.33
N ILE A 104 0.84 8.54 -0.39
CA ILE A 104 -0.46 7.95 -0.68
C ILE A 104 -1.53 9.02 -0.45
N LEU A 105 -2.30 9.29 -1.50
CA LEU A 105 -3.30 10.33 -1.52
C LEU A 105 -4.69 9.71 -1.59
N ILE A 106 -5.59 10.21 -0.76
CA ILE A 106 -6.99 9.79 -0.74
C ILE A 106 -7.85 10.98 -1.12
N GLY A 107 -8.71 10.81 -2.13
CA GLY A 107 -9.65 11.83 -2.54
C GLY A 107 -10.66 12.15 -1.44
N ASN A 108 -11.07 13.40 -1.38
CA ASN A 108 -12.08 13.90 -0.43
C ASN A 108 -13.36 14.33 -1.16
N ASP A 109 -14.34 14.87 -0.41
CA ASP A 109 -15.64 15.26 -0.97
C ASP A 109 -15.54 16.34 -2.05
N ASN A 110 -14.45 17.12 -2.08
CA ASN A 110 -14.20 18.14 -3.09
C ASN A 110 -13.40 17.63 -4.29
N SER A 111 -13.00 16.37 -4.30
CA SER A 111 -12.27 15.79 -5.43
C SER A 111 -13.20 15.65 -6.62
N ALA A 112 -13.01 16.47 -7.64
CA ALA A 112 -13.74 16.39 -8.89
C ALA A 112 -13.20 15.23 -9.73
N LEU A 113 -14.06 14.26 -10.03
CA LEU A 113 -13.69 13.18 -10.95
C LEU A 113 -14.88 12.65 -11.70
#